data_972069f934b2cf7bf8d15fa7bd868017
#
_entry.id   972069f934b2cf7bf8d15fa7bd868017
#
_cell.length_a   1.000
_cell.length_b   1.000
_cell.length_c   1.000
_cell.angle_alpha   90.00
_cell.angle_beta   90.00
_cell.angle_gamma   90.00
#
_symmetry.space_group_name_H-M   'P 1'
#
loop_
_entity.id
_entity.type
_entity.pdbx_description
1 polymer ?
#
loop_
_entity_poly.entity_id
_entity_poly.type
_entity_poly.pdbx_seq_one_letter_code
_entity_poly.pdbx_strand_id
1 'polypeptide(L)'
;LVGSEMCIRDRVGMECAYAPFNWTQDTDTTPDGSKAVKIAGSDYYAYGYDVAVAQKLADQMGMDLEVHKVEWSSIGISLDAGDYDCIIAGMGKTKEREASYAFTEPYYYRNNCIVVKKGGKYSNVKGLSDLADTGCKVTTQLGTGWIPLLDQIKGAEQSGNFETTSECFLAISNGSADVCVIDVPTAESAALTNDDLQIIELDENDTFTGDDEMVNVCIATRKDDTALRDKIQDAMNAIGWNDKAKMDELMDQVLTQQPAAN
;
A
#
# COMPACT_ATOMS: atom_id res chain seq x y z
N LEU A 1 42.19 9.63 16.46
CA LEU A 1 41.07 9.95 15.59
C LEU A 1 40.24 8.69 15.41
N VAL A 2 39.23 8.50 16.27
CA VAL A 2 38.21 7.47 16.12
C VAL A 2 37.32 7.96 14.99
N GLY A 3 37.41 7.32 13.83
CA GLY A 3 36.47 7.52 12.74
C GLY A 3 35.08 7.19 13.27
N SER A 4 34.14 8.12 13.24
CA SER A 4 32.75 7.81 13.35
C SER A 4 32.46 6.86 12.19
N GLU A 5 32.18 5.59 12.50
CA GLU A 5 31.48 4.72 11.57
C GLU A 5 30.18 5.44 11.24
N MET A 6 30.13 5.99 10.05
CA MET A 6 28.90 6.51 9.48
C MET A 6 28.02 5.29 9.32
N CYS A 7 27.07 5.05 10.25
CA CYS A 7 26.03 4.05 10.07
C CYS A 7 25.37 4.36 8.74
N ILE A 8 25.54 3.49 7.77
CA ILE A 8 24.86 3.60 6.49
C ILE A 8 23.41 3.30 6.82
N ARG A 9 22.54 4.30 6.69
CA ARG A 9 21.11 4.18 6.94
C ARG A 9 20.38 4.06 5.61
N ASP A 10 19.47 3.09 5.54
CA ASP A 10 18.47 3.04 4.49
C ASP A 10 17.29 3.91 4.93
N ARG A 11 17.15 5.08 4.30
CA ARG A 11 16.02 5.98 4.51
C ARG A 11 14.89 5.59 3.56
N VAL A 12 13.77 5.19 4.13
CA VAL A 12 12.62 4.67 3.39
C VAL A 12 11.44 5.61 3.54
N GLY A 13 10.88 6.08 2.42
CA GLY A 13 9.66 6.86 2.37
C GLY A 13 8.43 5.96 2.32
N MET A 14 7.44 6.26 3.18
CA MET A 14 6.13 5.61 3.17
C MET A 14 5.06 6.54 3.74
N GLU A 15 3.79 6.23 3.44
CA GLU A 15 2.65 7.04 3.85
C GLU A 15 2.39 6.94 5.36
N CYS A 16 2.65 5.77 5.95
CA CYS A 16 2.33 5.41 7.34
C CYS A 16 0.83 5.62 7.68
N ALA A 17 -0.03 5.49 6.68
CA ALA A 17 -1.48 5.61 6.75
C ALA A 17 -2.22 4.63 5.81
N TYR A 18 -1.51 3.59 5.35
CA TYR A 18 -1.97 2.59 4.38
C TYR A 18 -1.89 1.18 4.98
N ALA A 19 -2.74 0.89 5.95
CA ALA A 19 -2.81 -0.45 6.55
C ALA A 19 -3.42 -1.49 5.58
N PRO A 20 -2.92 -2.73 5.53
CA PRO A 20 -1.92 -3.35 6.40
C PRO A 20 -0.48 -3.17 5.92
N PHE A 21 -0.25 -2.44 4.82
CA PHE A 21 1.08 -2.24 4.27
C PHE A 21 1.95 -1.40 5.21
N ASN A 22 1.46 -0.24 5.64
CA ASN A 22 2.16 0.61 6.59
C ASN A 22 1.19 1.50 7.38
N TRP A 23 1.37 1.63 8.69
CA TRP A 23 0.56 2.47 9.56
C TRP A 23 1.38 3.12 10.67
N THR A 24 0.80 4.13 11.31
CA THR A 24 1.36 4.82 12.48
C THR A 24 0.78 4.23 13.77
N GLN A 25 1.61 4.03 14.79
CA GLN A 25 1.22 3.60 16.13
C GLN A 25 2.03 4.31 17.22
N ASP A 26 1.53 4.29 18.47
CA ASP A 26 2.13 4.97 19.63
C ASP A 26 3.26 4.14 20.27
N THR A 27 3.25 2.83 20.09
CA THR A 27 4.15 1.88 20.75
C THR A 27 5.25 1.41 19.80
N ASP A 28 6.43 1.10 20.35
CA ASP A 28 7.58 0.54 19.63
C ASP A 28 7.45 -0.97 19.34
N THR A 29 6.35 -1.58 19.78
CA THR A 29 6.07 -3.01 19.59
C THR A 29 4.63 -3.23 19.18
N THR A 30 4.38 -4.30 18.47
CA THR A 30 3.06 -4.80 18.09
C THR A 30 2.54 -5.81 19.14
N PRO A 31 1.26 -6.24 19.07
CA PRO A 31 0.69 -7.22 19.98
C PRO A 31 1.45 -8.55 20.05
N ASP A 32 2.06 -9.01 18.97
CA ASP A 32 2.88 -10.23 18.93
C ASP A 32 4.34 -10.01 19.39
N GLY A 33 4.72 -8.78 19.75
CA GLY A 33 6.05 -8.39 20.18
C GLY A 33 7.02 -8.06 19.05
N SER A 34 6.57 -7.99 17.81
CA SER A 34 7.38 -7.48 16.70
C SER A 34 7.73 -6.01 16.92
N LYS A 35 8.91 -5.59 16.46
CA LYS A 35 9.37 -4.21 16.63
C LYS A 35 8.82 -3.30 15.56
N ALA A 36 8.19 -2.21 16.00
CA ALA A 36 7.88 -1.08 15.14
C ALA A 36 9.08 -0.14 15.02
N VAL A 37 9.19 0.56 13.91
CA VAL A 37 10.32 1.45 13.60
C VAL A 37 9.92 2.89 13.89
N LYS A 38 10.75 3.63 14.62
CA LYS A 38 10.48 5.04 14.92
C LYS A 38 10.43 5.86 13.63
N ILE A 39 9.37 6.66 13.47
CA ILE A 39 9.24 7.59 12.35
C ILE A 39 10.17 8.77 12.58
N ALA A 40 11.01 9.09 11.60
CA ALA A 40 11.96 10.19 11.67
C ALA A 40 11.27 11.52 12.02
N GLY A 41 11.81 12.24 12.98
CA GLY A 41 11.28 13.54 13.43
C GLY A 41 9.96 13.47 14.19
N SER A 42 9.52 12.28 14.64
CA SER A 42 8.25 12.05 15.32
C SER A 42 8.43 11.25 16.60
N ASP A 43 7.43 11.27 17.48
CA ASP A 43 7.37 10.39 18.66
C ASP A 43 6.61 9.09 18.38
N TYR A 44 6.09 8.92 17.19
CA TYR A 44 5.33 7.75 16.73
C TYR A 44 6.21 6.72 16.04
N TYR A 45 5.65 5.53 15.84
CA TYR A 45 6.29 4.39 15.21
C TYR A 45 5.50 3.93 14.00
N ALA A 46 6.20 3.42 12.99
CA ALA A 46 5.61 2.77 11.82
C ALA A 46 5.70 1.25 11.98
N TYR A 47 4.63 0.56 11.60
CA TYR A 47 4.63 -0.88 11.37
C TYR A 47 3.76 -1.23 10.18
N GLY A 48 3.73 -2.50 9.81
CA GLY A 48 3.02 -3.03 8.67
C GLY A 48 3.90 -3.89 7.78
N TYR A 49 3.32 -4.42 6.73
CA TYR A 49 4.00 -5.30 5.78
C TYR A 49 5.26 -4.66 5.19
N ASP A 50 5.14 -3.40 4.73
CA ASP A 50 6.24 -2.65 4.15
C ASP A 50 7.39 -2.45 5.14
N VAL A 51 7.06 -2.13 6.40
CA VAL A 51 8.06 -1.94 7.46
C VAL A 51 8.75 -3.26 7.80
N ALA A 52 7.99 -4.36 7.87
CA ALA A 52 8.55 -5.69 8.13
C ALA A 52 9.48 -6.17 7.01
N VAL A 53 9.12 -5.89 5.74
CA VAL A 53 9.99 -6.16 4.59
C VAL A 53 11.22 -5.26 4.62
N ALA A 54 11.06 -3.95 4.84
CA ALA A 54 12.17 -3.00 4.92
C ALA A 54 13.18 -3.39 6.01
N GLN A 55 12.70 -3.84 7.19
CA GLN A 55 13.58 -4.30 8.27
C GLN A 55 14.39 -5.54 7.86
N LYS A 56 13.73 -6.54 7.23
CA LYS A 56 14.42 -7.75 6.74
C LYS A 56 15.50 -7.40 5.70
N LEU A 57 15.24 -6.43 4.83
CA LEU A 57 16.20 -5.98 3.82
C LEU A 57 17.36 -5.19 4.46
N ALA A 58 17.07 -4.29 5.39
CA ALA A 58 18.08 -3.54 6.12
C ALA A 58 19.01 -4.48 6.90
N ASP A 59 18.44 -5.46 7.62
CA ASP A 59 19.21 -6.48 8.35
C ASP A 59 20.11 -7.29 7.40
N GLN A 60 19.61 -7.70 6.24
CA GLN A 60 20.38 -8.43 5.22
C GLN A 60 21.52 -7.58 4.64
N MET A 61 21.31 -6.28 4.49
CA MET A 61 22.31 -5.35 3.97
C MET A 61 23.27 -4.82 5.06
N GLY A 62 23.03 -5.14 6.33
CA GLY A 62 23.81 -4.65 7.47
C GLY A 62 23.65 -3.15 7.69
N MET A 63 22.44 -2.61 7.50
CA MET A 63 22.10 -1.18 7.56
C MET A 63 21.03 -0.94 8.62
N ASP A 64 21.02 0.27 9.18
CA ASP A 64 19.93 0.71 10.06
C ASP A 64 18.77 1.26 9.22
N LEU A 65 17.53 0.83 9.54
CA LEU A 65 16.32 1.35 8.88
C LEU A 65 15.88 2.66 9.51
N GLU A 66 15.63 3.66 8.68
CA GLU A 66 15.01 4.93 9.06
C GLU A 66 13.74 5.17 8.21
N VAL A 67 12.57 5.28 8.86
CA VAL A 67 11.28 5.49 8.19
C VAL A 67 10.94 6.96 8.16
N HIS A 68 10.65 7.48 6.97
CA HIS A 68 10.18 8.84 6.72
C HIS A 68 8.71 8.83 6.32
N LYS A 69 7.86 9.43 7.14
CA LYS A 69 6.45 9.59 6.82
C LYS A 69 6.25 10.76 5.86
N VAL A 70 5.50 10.52 4.80
CA VAL A 70 5.21 11.52 3.75
C VAL A 70 3.79 11.31 3.22
N GLU A 71 3.13 12.40 2.82
CA GLU A 71 1.85 12.30 2.12
C GLU A 71 2.00 11.54 0.80
N TRP A 72 1.03 10.69 0.45
CA TRP A 72 1.09 9.86 -0.76
C TRP A 72 1.31 10.69 -2.03
N SER A 73 0.59 11.80 -2.18
CA SER A 73 0.71 12.71 -3.33
C SER A 73 2.09 13.35 -3.48
N SER A 74 2.90 13.38 -2.42
CA SER A 74 4.23 13.97 -2.38
C SER A 74 5.37 12.93 -2.42
N ILE A 75 5.05 11.62 -2.36
CA ILE A 75 6.05 10.57 -2.14
C ILE A 75 7.14 10.53 -3.22
N GLY A 76 6.78 10.74 -4.48
CA GLY A 76 7.75 10.78 -5.57
C GLY A 76 8.62 12.04 -5.55
N ILE A 77 8.01 13.18 -5.27
CA ILE A 77 8.72 14.48 -5.20
C ILE A 77 9.77 14.47 -4.09
N SER A 78 9.43 13.91 -2.92
CA SER A 78 10.36 13.79 -1.79
C SER A 78 11.49 12.80 -2.06
N LEU A 79 11.24 11.71 -2.82
CA LEU A 79 12.31 10.82 -3.29
C LEU A 79 13.29 11.56 -4.21
N ASP A 80 12.77 12.32 -5.17
CA ASP A 80 13.58 13.09 -6.11
C ASP A 80 14.37 14.22 -5.41
N ALA A 81 13.81 14.80 -4.35
CA ALA A 81 14.49 15.79 -3.51
C ALA A 81 15.60 15.19 -2.61
N GLY A 82 15.63 13.86 -2.44
CA GLY A 82 16.63 13.18 -1.62
C GLY A 82 16.28 13.14 -0.13
N ASP A 83 15.02 13.37 0.23
CA ASP A 83 14.56 13.27 1.63
C ASP A 83 14.74 11.84 2.17
N TYR A 84 14.66 10.84 1.29
CA TYR A 84 14.96 9.43 1.54
C TYR A 84 15.52 8.76 0.28
N ASP A 85 15.87 7.49 0.35
CA ASP A 85 16.64 6.80 -0.69
C ASP A 85 15.80 5.88 -1.55
N CYS A 86 14.73 5.29 -0.97
CA CYS A 86 13.79 4.44 -1.68
C CYS A 86 12.37 4.58 -1.13
N ILE A 87 11.39 4.12 -1.90
CA ILE A 87 9.97 4.02 -1.51
C ILE A 87 9.63 2.55 -1.30
N ILE A 88 9.13 2.21 -0.11
CA ILE A 88 8.51 0.92 0.23
C ILE A 88 7.15 1.26 0.84
N ALA A 89 6.12 1.35 0.01
CA ALA A 89 4.84 1.96 0.38
C ALA A 89 3.65 1.35 -0.37
N GLY A 90 3.63 0.05 -0.54
CA GLY A 90 2.56 -0.60 -1.30
C GLY A 90 2.45 -0.11 -2.76
N MET A 91 3.54 0.41 -3.32
CA MET A 91 3.52 1.07 -4.62
C MET A 91 3.45 0.07 -5.77
N GLY A 92 2.38 0.15 -6.58
CA GLY A 92 2.28 -0.58 -7.84
C GLY A 92 3.28 -0.07 -8.88
N LYS A 93 3.91 -0.99 -9.60
CA LYS A 93 4.82 -0.70 -10.71
C LYS A 93 4.03 -0.49 -11.98
N THR A 94 3.76 0.78 -12.32
CA THR A 94 3.08 1.15 -13.58
C THR A 94 4.08 1.63 -14.63
N LYS A 95 3.71 1.55 -15.91
CA LYS A 95 4.53 2.08 -17.02
C LYS A 95 4.83 3.57 -16.88
N GLU A 96 3.85 4.34 -16.37
CA GLU A 96 4.03 5.75 -16.09
C GLU A 96 5.12 5.96 -15.03
N ARG A 97 5.05 5.20 -13.92
CA ARG A 97 6.03 5.29 -12.84
C ARG A 97 7.41 4.78 -13.25
N GLU A 98 7.47 3.75 -14.11
CA GLU A 98 8.73 3.27 -14.68
C GLU A 98 9.46 4.31 -15.53
N ALA A 99 8.76 5.30 -16.06
CA ALA A 99 9.41 6.42 -16.76
C ALA A 99 10.24 7.30 -15.79
N SER A 100 9.81 7.42 -14.53
CA SER A 100 10.41 8.31 -13.52
C SER A 100 11.27 7.59 -12.49
N TYR A 101 11.02 6.30 -12.21
CA TYR A 101 11.69 5.55 -11.15
C TYR A 101 12.28 4.24 -11.66
N ALA A 102 13.28 3.70 -10.94
CA ALA A 102 13.76 2.34 -11.10
C ALA A 102 13.09 1.44 -10.05
N PHE A 103 12.62 0.26 -10.48
CA PHE A 103 11.88 -0.68 -9.64
C PHE A 103 12.61 -2.00 -9.46
N THR A 104 12.44 -2.61 -8.29
CA THR A 104 12.76 -4.04 -8.06
C THR A 104 11.72 -4.94 -8.72
N GLU A 105 11.97 -6.26 -8.66
CA GLU A 105 10.90 -7.24 -8.80
C GLU A 105 9.88 -7.07 -7.66
N PRO A 106 8.65 -7.60 -7.81
CA PRO A 106 7.62 -7.46 -6.80
C PRO A 106 8.04 -8.07 -5.45
N TYR A 107 7.76 -7.34 -4.37
CA TYR A 107 7.88 -7.86 -3.01
C TYR A 107 6.53 -8.28 -2.43
N TYR A 108 5.42 -8.01 -3.14
CA TYR A 108 4.08 -8.51 -2.88
C TYR A 108 3.24 -8.55 -4.17
N TYR A 109 2.27 -9.45 -4.20
CA TYR A 109 1.25 -9.53 -5.26
C TYR A 109 -0.12 -9.40 -4.62
N ARG A 110 -0.90 -8.41 -5.05
CA ARG A 110 -2.24 -8.15 -4.52
C ARG A 110 -3.30 -8.31 -5.58
N ASN A 111 -4.55 -8.59 -5.17
CA ASN A 111 -5.72 -8.54 -6.03
C ASN A 111 -6.50 -7.26 -5.76
N ASN A 112 -7.25 -6.80 -6.75
CA ASN A 112 -8.17 -5.68 -6.62
C ASN A 112 -9.56 -6.18 -6.23
N CYS A 113 -10.30 -5.34 -5.51
CA CYS A 113 -11.68 -5.57 -5.13
C CYS A 113 -12.46 -4.25 -5.16
N ILE A 114 -13.76 -4.34 -4.92
CA ILE A 114 -14.55 -3.18 -4.57
C ILE A 114 -15.01 -3.27 -3.12
N VAL A 115 -15.10 -2.12 -2.47
CA VAL A 115 -15.68 -1.97 -1.13
C VAL A 115 -16.95 -1.17 -1.24
N VAL A 116 -18.02 -1.68 -0.65
CA VAL A 116 -19.35 -1.06 -0.63
C VAL A 116 -19.89 -1.02 0.80
N LYS A 117 -20.97 -0.25 1.03
CA LYS A 117 -21.64 -0.26 2.33
C LYS A 117 -22.36 -1.59 2.54
N LYS A 118 -22.08 -2.24 3.67
CA LYS A 118 -22.70 -3.51 4.06
C LYS A 118 -24.22 -3.37 4.20
N GLY A 119 -24.94 -4.28 3.55
CA GLY A 119 -26.41 -4.23 3.52
C GLY A 119 -26.98 -3.06 2.72
N GLY A 120 -26.16 -2.27 2.03
CA GLY A 120 -26.58 -1.17 1.16
C GLY A 120 -27.04 -1.65 -0.21
N LYS A 121 -27.32 -0.68 -1.08
CA LYS A 121 -27.86 -0.91 -2.44
C LYS A 121 -26.99 -1.84 -3.28
N TYR A 122 -25.68 -1.79 -3.09
CA TYR A 122 -24.71 -2.50 -3.92
C TYR A 122 -24.10 -3.74 -3.24
N SER A 123 -24.64 -4.17 -2.10
CA SER A 123 -24.11 -5.28 -1.32
C SER A 123 -24.22 -6.67 -1.98
N ASN A 124 -25.01 -6.79 -3.04
CA ASN A 124 -25.21 -8.05 -3.79
C ASN A 124 -24.57 -8.06 -5.18
N VAL A 125 -23.74 -7.06 -5.50
CA VAL A 125 -22.99 -6.99 -6.75
C VAL A 125 -22.03 -8.17 -6.84
N LYS A 126 -21.88 -8.72 -8.04
CA LYS A 126 -20.94 -9.81 -8.34
C LYS A 126 -19.95 -9.45 -9.42
N GLY A 127 -20.32 -8.55 -10.32
CA GLY A 127 -19.48 -8.11 -11.43
C GLY A 127 -19.72 -6.65 -11.79
N LEU A 128 -18.90 -6.12 -12.69
CA LEU A 128 -19.02 -4.75 -13.20
C LEU A 128 -20.36 -4.50 -13.90
N SER A 129 -20.93 -5.54 -14.52
CA SER A 129 -22.23 -5.45 -15.20
C SER A 129 -23.37 -5.10 -14.24
N ASP A 130 -23.29 -5.52 -12.98
CA ASP A 130 -24.30 -5.19 -11.95
C ASP A 130 -24.25 -3.71 -11.54
N LEU A 131 -23.12 -3.04 -11.75
CA LEU A 131 -22.92 -1.61 -11.48
C LEU A 131 -23.26 -0.74 -12.69
N ALA A 132 -23.32 -1.33 -13.89
CA ALA A 132 -23.47 -0.60 -15.15
C ALA A 132 -24.76 0.21 -15.18
N ASP A 133 -24.65 1.48 -15.57
CA ASP A 133 -25.76 2.43 -15.74
C ASP A 133 -26.62 2.64 -14.48
N THR A 134 -26.09 2.31 -13.28
CA THR A 134 -26.80 2.51 -11.99
C THR A 134 -26.64 3.93 -11.44
N GLY A 135 -25.72 4.73 -11.98
CA GLY A 135 -25.35 6.05 -11.44
C GLY A 135 -24.66 5.95 -10.07
N CYS A 136 -23.98 4.82 -9.77
CA CYS A 136 -23.24 4.68 -8.52
C CYS A 136 -22.10 5.69 -8.45
N LYS A 137 -21.88 6.24 -7.26
CA LYS A 137 -20.77 7.15 -6.99
C LYS A 137 -19.53 6.35 -6.67
N VAL A 138 -18.48 6.57 -7.45
CA VAL A 138 -17.23 5.80 -7.33
C VAL A 138 -16.07 6.64 -6.80
N THR A 139 -15.19 6.03 -6.04
CA THR A 139 -14.00 6.65 -5.46
C THR A 139 -12.84 5.66 -5.39
N THR A 140 -11.64 6.20 -5.21
CA THR A 140 -10.41 5.48 -4.87
C THR A 140 -9.39 6.45 -4.29
N GLN A 141 -8.18 5.96 -3.95
CA GLN A 141 -7.10 6.83 -3.51
C GLN A 141 -6.52 7.64 -4.68
N LEU A 142 -6.29 8.92 -4.43
CA LEU A 142 -5.74 9.88 -5.39
C LEU A 142 -4.34 9.45 -5.86
N GLY A 143 -4.01 9.70 -7.13
CA GLY A 143 -2.69 9.42 -7.68
C GLY A 143 -2.34 7.93 -7.78
N THR A 144 -3.33 7.04 -7.75
CA THR A 144 -3.13 5.60 -7.89
C THR A 144 -3.57 5.08 -9.26
N GLY A 145 -3.06 3.90 -9.64
CA GLY A 145 -3.48 3.21 -10.86
C GLY A 145 -4.89 2.64 -10.80
N TRP A 146 -5.61 2.79 -9.69
CA TRP A 146 -7.04 2.45 -9.60
C TRP A 146 -7.94 3.49 -10.26
N ILE A 147 -7.48 4.74 -10.43
CA ILE A 147 -8.29 5.80 -11.05
C ILE A 147 -8.82 5.39 -12.44
N PRO A 148 -8.01 4.85 -13.37
CA PRO A 148 -8.51 4.38 -14.66
C PRO A 148 -9.50 3.21 -14.57
N LEU A 149 -9.48 2.44 -13.48
CA LEU A 149 -10.43 1.34 -13.26
C LEU A 149 -11.85 1.86 -12.99
N LEU A 150 -11.97 3.05 -12.38
CA LEU A 150 -13.27 3.67 -12.14
C LEU A 150 -14.04 3.92 -13.44
N ASP A 151 -13.34 4.25 -14.52
CA ASP A 151 -13.94 4.50 -15.84
C ASP A 151 -14.50 3.22 -16.49
N GLN A 152 -14.11 2.04 -16.00
CA GLN A 152 -14.66 0.75 -16.46
C GLN A 152 -16.04 0.46 -15.87
N ILE A 153 -16.44 1.18 -14.83
CA ILE A 153 -17.79 1.08 -14.25
C ILE A 153 -18.71 2.00 -15.06
N LYS A 154 -19.35 1.42 -16.06
CA LYS A 154 -20.15 2.16 -17.04
C LYS A 154 -21.26 2.98 -16.38
N GLY A 155 -21.33 4.28 -16.67
CA GLY A 155 -22.35 5.18 -16.14
C GLY A 155 -22.21 5.52 -14.65
N ALA A 156 -21.05 5.23 -14.05
CA ALA A 156 -20.74 5.67 -12.70
C ALA A 156 -20.47 7.18 -12.63
N GLU A 157 -20.75 7.77 -11.48
CA GLU A 157 -20.46 9.17 -11.17
C GLU A 157 -19.18 9.25 -10.31
N GLN A 158 -18.22 10.08 -10.70
CA GLN A 158 -17.01 10.33 -9.91
C GLN A 158 -17.37 11.15 -8.65
N SER A 159 -17.18 10.59 -7.46
CA SER A 159 -17.43 11.31 -6.19
C SER A 159 -16.21 12.10 -5.68
N GLY A 160 -15.11 12.07 -6.44
CA GLY A 160 -13.80 12.55 -6.04
C GLY A 160 -12.93 11.43 -5.46
N ASN A 161 -11.62 11.65 -5.49
CA ASN A 161 -10.62 10.74 -4.95
C ASN A 161 -9.98 11.37 -3.72
N PHE A 162 -9.55 10.55 -2.75
CA PHE A 162 -9.04 11.01 -1.46
C PHE A 162 -7.54 10.73 -1.32
N GLU A 163 -6.87 11.49 -0.44
CA GLU A 163 -5.44 11.32 -0.18
C GLU A 163 -5.15 9.96 0.48
N THR A 164 -6.00 9.53 1.42
CA THR A 164 -5.83 8.29 2.17
C THR A 164 -6.93 7.27 1.89
N THR A 165 -6.62 5.98 2.04
CA THR A 165 -7.61 4.89 1.94
C THR A 165 -8.67 4.98 3.04
N SER A 166 -8.31 5.45 4.23
CA SER A 166 -9.25 5.66 5.34
C SER A 166 -10.34 6.67 4.99
N GLU A 167 -10.00 7.74 4.26
CA GLU A 167 -10.99 8.70 3.77
C GLU A 167 -11.92 8.09 2.73
N CYS A 168 -11.40 7.21 1.85
CA CYS A 168 -12.23 6.44 0.91
C CYS A 168 -13.26 5.58 1.66
N PHE A 169 -12.84 4.86 2.70
CA PHE A 169 -13.74 4.01 3.50
C PHE A 169 -14.75 4.83 4.31
N LEU A 170 -14.34 5.99 4.81
CA LEU A 170 -15.27 6.92 5.46
C LEU A 170 -16.34 7.41 4.47
N ALA A 171 -15.98 7.68 3.21
CA ALA A 171 -16.93 8.08 2.18
C ALA A 171 -17.95 6.97 1.87
N ILE A 172 -17.57 5.70 1.91
CA ILE A 172 -18.48 4.55 1.81
C ILE A 172 -19.42 4.49 3.02
N SER A 173 -18.89 4.58 4.24
CA SER A 173 -19.67 4.46 5.47
C SER A 173 -20.72 5.59 5.58
N ASN A 174 -20.37 6.83 5.24
CA ASN A 174 -21.26 7.99 5.32
C ASN A 174 -22.15 8.18 4.08
N GLY A 175 -21.95 7.40 3.00
CA GLY A 175 -22.75 7.46 1.77
C GLY A 175 -22.37 8.59 0.80
N SER A 176 -21.21 9.22 0.97
CA SER A 176 -20.67 10.19 0.00
C SER A 176 -20.20 9.49 -1.28
N ALA A 177 -19.73 8.24 -1.16
CA ALA A 177 -19.47 7.32 -2.26
C ALA A 177 -20.22 6.00 -2.05
N ASP A 178 -20.48 5.28 -3.13
CA ASP A 178 -21.18 3.99 -3.13
C ASP A 178 -20.20 2.82 -3.30
N VAL A 179 -19.16 3.01 -4.07
CA VAL A 179 -18.16 2.00 -4.44
C VAL A 179 -16.77 2.59 -4.35
N CYS A 180 -15.88 1.92 -3.61
CA CYS A 180 -14.45 2.21 -3.59
C CYS A 180 -13.70 1.07 -4.29
N VAL A 181 -12.80 1.40 -5.24
CA VAL A 181 -11.89 0.43 -5.86
C VAL A 181 -10.56 0.46 -5.10
N ILE A 182 -10.13 -0.70 -4.60
CA ILE A 182 -8.92 -0.84 -3.77
C ILE A 182 -8.37 -2.28 -3.85
N ASP A 183 -7.26 -2.57 -3.20
CA ASP A 183 -6.75 -3.93 -3.04
C ASP A 183 -7.42 -4.69 -1.88
N VAL A 184 -7.41 -6.02 -2.01
CA VAL A 184 -8.02 -6.93 -1.03
C VAL A 184 -7.39 -6.79 0.36
N PRO A 185 -6.05 -6.82 0.56
CA PRO A 185 -5.48 -6.69 1.90
C PRO A 185 -5.89 -5.40 2.63
N THR A 186 -5.93 -4.27 1.91
CA THR A 186 -6.34 -2.98 2.50
C THR A 186 -7.83 -2.97 2.86
N ALA A 187 -8.67 -3.57 2.02
CA ALA A 187 -10.09 -3.73 2.32
C ALA A 187 -10.33 -4.63 3.54
N GLU A 188 -9.63 -5.78 3.62
CA GLU A 188 -9.70 -6.69 4.76
C GLU A 188 -9.28 -6.02 6.06
N SER A 189 -8.14 -5.31 6.02
CA SER A 189 -7.65 -4.51 7.14
C SER A 189 -8.69 -3.52 7.65
N ALA A 190 -9.33 -2.77 6.76
CA ALA A 190 -10.36 -1.80 7.12
C ALA A 190 -11.61 -2.47 7.69
N ALA A 191 -12.02 -3.63 7.16
CA ALA A 191 -13.18 -4.36 7.62
C ALA A 191 -13.01 -4.96 9.03
N LEU A 192 -11.77 -5.14 9.52
CA LEU A 192 -11.50 -5.55 10.90
C LEU A 192 -11.94 -4.51 11.94
N THR A 193 -11.98 -3.25 11.54
CA THR A 193 -12.28 -2.11 12.44
C THR A 193 -13.53 -1.34 12.07
N ASN A 194 -14.13 -1.66 10.92
CA ASN A 194 -15.32 -0.98 10.40
C ASN A 194 -16.34 -1.98 9.86
N ASP A 195 -17.32 -2.32 10.68
CA ASP A 195 -18.39 -3.26 10.38
C ASP A 195 -19.36 -2.81 9.26
N ASP A 196 -19.31 -1.53 8.86
CA ASP A 196 -20.14 -0.97 7.78
C ASP A 196 -19.61 -1.35 6.39
N LEU A 197 -18.39 -1.85 6.29
CA LEU A 197 -17.75 -2.18 5.02
C LEU A 197 -18.06 -3.61 4.60
N GLN A 198 -18.27 -3.79 3.32
CA GLN A 198 -18.37 -5.09 2.66
C GLN A 198 -17.41 -5.14 1.48
N ILE A 199 -16.54 -6.15 1.50
CA ILE A 199 -15.59 -6.43 0.43
C ILE A 199 -16.27 -7.31 -0.60
N ILE A 200 -16.10 -6.99 -1.87
CA ILE A 200 -16.59 -7.79 -2.98
C ILE A 200 -15.43 -7.99 -3.97
N GLU A 201 -14.96 -9.22 -4.08
CA GLU A 201 -14.14 -9.66 -5.19
C GLU A 201 -15.07 -9.98 -6.36
N LEU A 202 -14.83 -9.34 -7.50
CA LEU A 202 -15.71 -9.48 -8.67
C LEU A 202 -15.46 -10.83 -9.36
N ASP A 203 -16.49 -11.34 -10.04
CA ASP A 203 -16.41 -12.57 -10.83
C ASP A 203 -15.32 -12.45 -11.92
N GLU A 204 -14.48 -13.46 -12.09
CA GLU A 204 -13.31 -13.47 -13.00
C GLU A 204 -13.63 -13.04 -14.44
N ASN A 205 -14.86 -13.30 -14.91
CA ASN A 205 -15.29 -12.96 -16.27
C ASN A 205 -16.02 -11.61 -16.35
N ASP A 206 -16.21 -10.91 -15.22
CA ASP A 206 -16.91 -9.63 -15.14
C ASP A 206 -16.22 -8.70 -14.12
N THR A 207 -14.93 -8.47 -14.32
CA THR A 207 -14.03 -7.70 -13.45
C THR A 207 -13.25 -6.66 -14.24
N PHE A 208 -12.42 -5.90 -13.53
CA PHE A 208 -11.50 -4.94 -14.14
C PHE A 208 -10.50 -5.61 -15.08
N THR A 209 -10.08 -4.86 -16.11
CA THR A 209 -9.04 -5.28 -17.06
C THR A 209 -7.92 -4.25 -17.11
N GLY A 210 -6.70 -4.69 -17.47
CA GLY A 210 -5.55 -3.79 -17.58
C GLY A 210 -5.02 -3.31 -16.23
N ASP A 211 -5.33 -4.03 -15.14
CA ASP A 211 -4.87 -3.76 -13.77
C ASP A 211 -3.61 -4.55 -13.38
N ASP A 212 -3.04 -5.32 -14.30
CA ASP A 212 -1.82 -6.12 -14.09
C ASP A 212 -0.67 -5.32 -13.46
N GLU A 213 -0.57 -4.03 -13.82
CA GLU A 213 0.44 -3.12 -13.28
C GLU A 213 0.21 -2.79 -11.80
N MET A 214 -1.03 -2.87 -11.30
CA MET A 214 -1.38 -2.55 -9.93
C MET A 214 -1.23 -3.72 -8.97
N VAL A 215 -1.23 -4.95 -9.48
CA VAL A 215 -1.05 -6.15 -8.66
C VAL A 215 0.40 -6.35 -8.23
N ASN A 216 1.35 -5.81 -8.98
CA ASN A 216 2.79 -5.92 -8.71
C ASN A 216 3.27 -4.80 -7.80
N VAL A 217 3.45 -5.09 -6.52
CA VAL A 217 3.95 -4.12 -5.52
C VAL A 217 5.46 -4.19 -5.46
N CYS A 218 6.14 -3.09 -5.82
CA CYS A 218 7.59 -3.06 -5.97
C CYS A 218 8.23 -1.92 -5.17
N ILE A 219 9.53 -2.07 -4.85
CA ILE A 219 10.33 -1.02 -4.23
C ILE A 219 10.83 -0.10 -5.34
N ALA A 220 10.69 1.21 -5.13
CA ALA A 220 11.14 2.22 -6.08
C ALA A 220 12.37 2.98 -5.56
N THR A 221 13.33 3.24 -6.44
CA THR A 221 14.44 4.16 -6.23
C THR A 221 14.41 5.28 -7.27
N ARG A 222 15.20 6.34 -7.09
CA ARG A 222 15.40 7.34 -8.16
C ARG A 222 15.81 6.64 -9.45
N LYS A 223 15.41 7.19 -10.57
CA LYS A 223 15.58 6.57 -11.90
C LYS A 223 17.03 6.24 -12.24
N ASP A 224 17.96 7.07 -11.83
CA ASP A 224 19.40 6.94 -12.06
C ASP A 224 20.12 6.15 -10.95
N ASP A 225 19.47 5.90 -9.82
CA ASP A 225 20.03 5.12 -8.71
C ASP A 225 19.75 3.61 -8.86
N THR A 226 20.18 3.08 -10.01
CA THR A 226 20.06 1.64 -10.29
C THR A 226 20.98 0.80 -9.39
N ALA A 227 22.05 1.38 -8.87
CA ALA A 227 22.97 0.67 -7.96
C ALA A 227 22.28 0.34 -6.63
N LEU A 228 21.51 1.27 -6.06
CA LEU A 228 20.71 1.00 -4.86
C LEU A 228 19.59 -0.01 -5.17
N ARG A 229 18.87 0.16 -6.30
CA ARG A 229 17.83 -0.78 -6.74
C ARG A 229 18.40 -2.20 -6.83
N ASP A 230 19.56 -2.40 -7.46
CA ASP A 230 20.19 -3.70 -7.63
C ASP A 230 20.64 -4.28 -6.29
N LYS A 231 21.18 -3.46 -5.38
CA LYS A 231 21.52 -3.87 -4.03
C LYS A 231 20.31 -4.36 -3.24
N ILE A 232 19.17 -3.64 -3.33
CA ILE A 232 17.90 -4.05 -2.70
C ILE A 232 17.42 -5.36 -3.32
N GLN A 233 17.45 -5.49 -4.65
CA GLN A 233 17.08 -6.72 -5.36
C GLN A 233 17.93 -7.91 -4.93
N ASP A 234 19.25 -7.74 -4.80
CA ASP A 234 20.17 -8.79 -4.34
C ASP A 234 19.84 -9.21 -2.90
N ALA A 235 19.49 -8.26 -2.03
CA ALA A 235 19.03 -8.55 -0.67
C ALA A 235 17.70 -9.33 -0.68
N MET A 236 16.73 -8.95 -1.51
CA MET A 236 15.49 -9.71 -1.69
C MET A 236 15.77 -11.16 -2.11
N ASN A 237 16.64 -11.34 -3.09
CA ASN A 237 17.04 -12.67 -3.58
C ASN A 237 17.72 -13.49 -2.47
N ALA A 238 18.63 -12.88 -1.69
CA ALA A 238 19.36 -13.53 -0.62
C ALA A 238 18.47 -14.06 0.51
N ILE A 239 17.39 -13.34 0.85
CA ILE A 239 16.41 -13.78 1.85
C ILE A 239 15.28 -14.64 1.24
N GLY A 240 15.33 -14.91 -0.07
CA GLY A 240 14.33 -15.69 -0.79
C GLY A 240 12.97 -15.00 -0.88
N TRP A 241 12.96 -13.67 -1.02
CA TRP A 241 11.75 -12.84 -1.11
C TRP A 241 11.17 -12.77 -2.53
N ASN A 242 11.22 -13.89 -3.24
CA ASN A 242 10.56 -14.14 -4.52
C ASN A 242 9.53 -15.28 -4.41
N ASP A 243 9.28 -15.76 -3.20
CA ASP A 243 8.34 -16.82 -2.87
C ASP A 243 6.99 -16.21 -2.41
N LYS A 244 5.96 -16.37 -3.25
CA LYS A 244 4.62 -15.85 -2.94
C LYS A 244 4.07 -16.38 -1.61
N ALA A 245 4.34 -17.64 -1.25
CA ALA A 245 3.87 -18.20 0.00
C ALA A 245 4.44 -17.47 1.22
N LYS A 246 5.72 -17.07 1.17
CA LYS A 246 6.33 -16.24 2.24
C LYS A 246 5.74 -14.84 2.31
N MET A 247 5.41 -14.26 1.15
CA MET A 247 4.76 -12.94 1.09
C MET A 247 3.37 -12.99 1.72
N ASP A 248 2.58 -13.99 1.35
CA ASP A 248 1.22 -14.19 1.88
C ASP A 248 1.26 -14.48 3.40
N GLU A 249 2.18 -15.36 3.86
CA GLU A 249 2.35 -15.67 5.29
C GLU A 249 2.67 -14.41 6.12
N LEU A 250 3.57 -13.53 5.62
CA LEU A 250 3.86 -12.29 6.32
C LEU A 250 2.65 -11.34 6.32
N MET A 251 1.90 -11.26 5.21
CA MET A 251 0.69 -10.43 5.16
C MET A 251 -0.35 -10.90 6.17
N ASP A 252 -0.61 -12.20 6.25
CA ASP A 252 -1.54 -12.80 7.21
C ASP A 252 -1.12 -12.51 8.67
N GLN A 253 0.19 -12.58 8.96
CA GLN A 253 0.71 -12.23 10.28
C GLN A 253 0.47 -10.75 10.60
N VAL A 254 0.79 -9.87 9.65
CA VAL A 254 0.69 -8.41 9.84
C VAL A 254 -0.75 -7.95 9.99
N LEU A 255 -1.70 -8.52 9.24
CA LEU A 255 -3.13 -8.19 9.34
C LEU A 255 -3.66 -8.29 10.78
N THR A 256 -3.14 -9.22 11.57
CA THR A 256 -3.56 -9.43 12.98
C THR A 256 -2.90 -8.46 13.97
N GLN A 257 -1.93 -7.65 13.53
CA GLN A 257 -1.10 -6.80 14.40
C GLN A 257 -1.56 -5.34 14.44
N GLN A 258 -2.57 -4.97 13.68
CA GLN A 258 -3.06 -3.59 13.69
C GLN A 258 -3.60 -3.22 15.08
N PRO A 259 -3.29 -1.99 15.57
CA PRO A 259 -3.93 -1.49 16.77
C PRO A 259 -5.44 -1.39 16.53
N ALA A 260 -6.23 -1.76 17.55
CA ALA A 260 -7.67 -1.52 17.51
C ALA A 260 -7.93 -0.03 17.25
N ALA A 261 -8.92 0.30 16.43
CA ALA A 261 -9.33 1.69 16.24
C ALA A 261 -9.78 2.26 17.59
N ASN A 262 -9.14 3.34 18.03
CA ASN A 262 -9.51 4.06 19.24
C ASN A 262 -10.72 4.95 19.00
#